data_56c484da7d95736b28bdb2abcfc6d8c4
#
_entry.id   56c484da7d95736b28bdb2abcfc6d8c4
#
_cell.length_a   1.000
_cell.length_b   1.000
_cell.length_c   1.000
_cell.angle_alpha   90.00
_cell.angle_beta   90.00
_cell.angle_gamma   90.00
#
_symmetry.space_group_name_H-M   'P 1'
#
loop_
_entity.id
_entity.type
_entity.pdbx_description
1 polymer ?
#
loop_
_entity_poly.entity_id
_entity_poly.type
_entity_poly.pdbx_seq_one_letter_code
_entity_poly.pdbx_strand_id
1 'polypeptide(L)'
;TGFCAPLQEFMVRKLLVLGYCAIGSNSYEVYESGALNAGLVIAISKSGKTGTILKPVQDSFAQHRSIIAFVGADNSPIARCADPAFVLLDDKMLDDRNLTANYFYARVLITFEYLMDLVLEKDEHPNGKEGQ
;
A
#
# COMPACT_ATOMS: atom_id res chain seq x y z
N THR A 1 -6.01 -3.19 9.25
CA THR A 1 -6.96 -3.13 10.36
C THR A 1 -7.58 -1.76 10.45
N GLY A 2 -8.65 -1.65 11.23
CA GLY A 2 -9.33 -0.39 11.43
C GLY A 2 -9.72 0.27 10.11
N PHE A 3 -9.44 1.55 9.99
CA PHE A 3 -9.79 2.32 8.80
C PHE A 3 -8.94 1.98 7.58
N CYS A 4 -7.87 1.24 7.73
CA CYS A 4 -7.08 0.80 6.58
C CYS A 4 -7.76 -0.34 5.82
N ALA A 5 -8.64 -1.11 6.46
CA ALA A 5 -9.30 -2.22 5.80
C ALA A 5 -10.20 -1.79 4.63
N PRO A 6 -11.03 -0.74 4.76
CA PRO A 6 -11.78 -0.24 3.60
C PRO A 6 -10.89 0.24 2.46
N LEU A 7 -9.74 0.84 2.78
CA LEU A 7 -8.79 1.28 1.76
C LEU A 7 -8.22 0.09 1.00
N GLN A 8 -7.87 -0.96 1.72
CA GLN A 8 -7.36 -2.18 1.12
C GLN A 8 -8.39 -2.78 0.17
N GLU A 9 -9.65 -2.84 0.60
CA GLU A 9 -10.72 -3.38 -0.24
C GLU A 9 -10.88 -2.55 -1.51
N PHE A 10 -10.85 -1.24 -1.41
CA PHE A 10 -10.92 -0.36 -2.58
C PHE A 10 -9.77 -0.64 -3.54
N MET A 11 -8.55 -0.73 -3.03
CA MET A 11 -7.38 -0.97 -3.87
C MET A 11 -7.43 -2.31 -4.58
N VAL A 12 -7.84 -3.36 -3.88
CA VAL A 12 -7.98 -4.69 -4.46
C VAL A 12 -9.00 -4.67 -5.60
N ARG A 13 -10.16 -4.07 -5.36
CA ARG A 13 -11.20 -3.98 -6.38
C ARG A 13 -10.72 -3.21 -7.60
N LYS A 14 -10.05 -2.08 -7.38
CA LYS A 14 -9.54 -1.28 -8.48
C LYS A 14 -8.53 -2.06 -9.31
N LEU A 15 -7.59 -2.74 -8.66
CA LEU A 15 -6.58 -3.53 -9.36
C LEU A 15 -7.20 -4.67 -10.16
N LEU A 16 -8.19 -5.36 -9.58
CA LEU A 16 -8.89 -6.43 -10.30
C LEU A 16 -9.64 -5.91 -11.52
N VAL A 17 -10.31 -4.76 -11.39
CA VAL A 17 -11.01 -4.14 -12.51
C VAL A 17 -10.04 -3.78 -13.64
N LEU A 18 -8.84 -3.36 -13.28
CA LEU A 18 -7.80 -3.00 -14.25
C LEU A 18 -7.07 -4.22 -14.82
N GLY A 19 -7.44 -5.43 -14.41
CA GLY A 19 -6.86 -6.65 -14.96
C GLY A 19 -5.69 -7.25 -14.21
N TYR A 20 -5.39 -6.72 -13.02
CA TYR A 20 -4.29 -7.26 -12.21
C TYR A 20 -4.83 -8.25 -11.19
N CYS A 21 -4.06 -9.28 -10.90
CA CYS A 21 -4.39 -10.23 -9.84
C CYS A 21 -3.97 -9.61 -8.50
N ALA A 22 -4.93 -9.38 -7.63
CA ALA A 22 -4.68 -8.73 -6.35
C ALA A 22 -5.45 -9.42 -5.23
N ILE A 23 -4.81 -9.54 -4.08
CA ILE A 23 -5.41 -10.10 -2.87
C ILE A 23 -5.09 -9.17 -1.72
N GLY A 24 -6.08 -8.91 -0.88
CA GLY A 24 -5.88 -8.13 0.34
C GLY A 24 -6.13 -9.01 1.55
N SER A 25 -5.31 -8.85 2.57
CA SER A 25 -5.49 -9.59 3.81
C SER A 25 -4.84 -8.88 4.99
N ASN A 26 -5.46 -9.03 6.15
CA ASN A 26 -4.86 -8.65 7.43
C ASN A 26 -4.33 -9.89 8.15
N SER A 27 -4.38 -11.05 7.51
CA SER A 27 -3.97 -12.32 8.11
C SER A 27 -2.54 -12.65 7.72
N TYR A 28 -1.69 -12.82 8.71
CA TYR A 28 -0.29 -13.16 8.48
C TYR A 28 -0.17 -14.52 7.79
N GLU A 29 -1.05 -15.46 8.13
CA GLU A 29 -0.99 -16.81 7.56
C GLU A 29 -1.15 -16.81 6.05
N VAL A 30 -1.88 -15.85 5.51
CA VAL A 30 -2.06 -15.73 4.07
C VAL A 30 -0.72 -15.42 3.39
N TYR A 31 0.09 -14.57 4.03
CA TYR A 31 1.40 -14.21 3.49
C TYR A 31 2.43 -15.31 3.73
N GLU A 32 2.35 -15.96 4.88
CA GLU A 32 3.31 -16.98 5.26
C GLU A 32 3.15 -18.28 4.48
N SER A 33 1.93 -18.59 4.05
CA SER A 33 1.62 -19.86 3.41
C SER A 33 2.33 -20.09 2.07
N GLY A 34 2.97 -19.07 1.54
CA GLY A 34 3.60 -19.18 0.23
C GLY A 34 2.60 -19.21 -0.92
N ALA A 35 1.31 -19.17 -0.61
CA ALA A 35 0.28 -19.14 -1.64
C ALA A 35 0.33 -17.85 -2.44
N LEU A 36 0.93 -16.82 -1.86
CA LEU A 36 1.05 -15.53 -2.52
C LEU A 36 2.47 -15.36 -3.04
N ASN A 37 2.69 -15.78 -4.24
CA ASN A 37 3.94 -15.51 -4.93
C ASN A 37 3.83 -14.13 -5.57
N ALA A 38 3.58 -13.12 -4.73
CA ALA A 38 3.34 -11.77 -5.20
C ALA A 38 4.66 -11.10 -5.60
N GLY A 39 4.65 -10.44 -6.75
CA GLY A 39 5.78 -9.63 -7.17
C GLY A 39 5.83 -8.28 -6.46
N LEU A 40 4.68 -7.80 -5.99
CA LEU A 40 4.55 -6.50 -5.35
C LEU A 40 3.70 -6.62 -4.10
N VAL A 41 4.16 -6.00 -3.04
CA VAL A 41 3.43 -5.88 -1.78
C VAL A 41 3.08 -4.40 -1.58
N ILE A 42 1.84 -4.12 -1.27
CA ILE A 42 1.39 -2.77 -0.93
C ILE A 42 0.96 -2.78 0.53
N ALA A 43 1.61 -1.94 1.33
CA ALA A 43 1.33 -1.85 2.76
C ALA A 43 0.73 -0.50 3.12
N ILE A 44 -0.27 -0.50 3.97
CA ILE A 44 -0.92 0.73 4.45
C ILE A 44 -0.86 0.73 5.97
N SER A 45 -0.21 1.71 6.55
CA SER A 45 -0.12 1.81 8.01
C SER A 45 0.04 3.26 8.41
N LYS A 46 -0.94 3.80 9.12
CA LYS A 46 -0.90 5.18 9.60
C LYS A 46 0.32 5.42 10.48
N SER A 47 0.60 4.55 11.43
CA SER A 47 1.75 4.69 12.31
C SER A 47 3.07 4.25 11.67
N GLY A 48 2.99 3.42 10.63
CA GLY A 48 4.19 2.83 10.00
C GLY A 48 4.84 1.75 10.84
N LYS A 49 4.19 1.30 11.91
CA LYS A 49 4.74 0.29 12.81
C LYS A 49 3.71 -0.73 13.28
N THR A 50 2.56 -0.82 12.59
CA THR A 50 1.51 -1.78 12.94
C THR A 50 2.07 -3.20 12.88
N GLY A 51 2.04 -3.91 14.01
CA GLY A 51 2.68 -5.22 14.14
C GLY A 51 2.19 -6.26 13.16
N THR A 52 0.87 -6.30 12.89
CA THR A 52 0.30 -7.26 11.97
C THR A 52 0.69 -7.01 10.51
N ILE A 53 1.19 -5.82 10.21
CA ILE A 53 1.64 -5.44 8.87
C ILE A 53 3.16 -5.47 8.79
N LEU A 54 3.83 -5.08 9.87
CA LEU A 54 5.28 -4.97 9.87
C LEU A 54 5.98 -6.29 9.58
N LYS A 55 5.53 -7.38 10.19
CA LYS A 55 6.18 -8.67 9.98
C LYS A 55 6.08 -9.16 8.53
N PRO A 56 4.90 -9.18 7.90
CA PRO A 56 4.82 -9.54 6.48
C PRO A 56 5.66 -8.64 5.59
N VAL A 57 5.76 -7.35 5.92
CA VAL A 57 6.58 -6.42 5.14
C VAL A 57 8.06 -6.75 5.29
N GLN A 58 8.51 -7.01 6.53
CA GLN A 58 9.91 -7.38 6.78
C GLN A 58 10.27 -8.71 6.11
N ASP A 59 9.37 -9.68 6.14
CA ASP A 59 9.59 -10.96 5.46
C ASP A 59 9.68 -10.77 3.94
N SER A 60 8.82 -9.92 3.38
CA SER A 60 8.87 -9.61 1.97
C SER A 60 10.14 -8.87 1.58
N PHE A 61 10.59 -7.96 2.45
CA PHE A 61 11.85 -7.24 2.25
C PHE A 61 13.03 -8.22 2.22
N ALA A 62 13.04 -9.17 3.16
CA ALA A 62 14.10 -10.18 3.21
C ALA A 62 14.10 -11.09 1.97
N GLN A 63 12.94 -11.25 1.33
CA GLN A 63 12.82 -12.04 0.11
C GLN A 63 13.01 -11.21 -1.16
N HIS A 64 13.44 -9.95 -1.02
CA HIS A 64 13.70 -9.05 -2.13
C HIS A 64 12.48 -8.77 -3.00
N ARG A 65 11.28 -8.78 -2.42
CA ARG A 65 10.07 -8.39 -3.12
C ARG A 65 9.96 -6.88 -3.20
N SER A 66 9.30 -6.40 -4.24
CA SER A 66 9.01 -4.96 -4.36
C SER A 66 7.95 -4.56 -3.35
N ILE A 67 8.17 -3.48 -2.64
CA ILE A 67 7.26 -3.02 -1.59
C ILE A 67 6.96 -1.55 -1.80
N ILE A 68 5.67 -1.22 -1.82
CA ILE A 68 5.19 0.16 -1.79
C ILE A 68 4.47 0.34 -0.47
N ALA A 69 4.74 1.41 0.23
CA ALA A 69 4.06 1.67 1.50
C ALA A 69 3.42 3.04 1.52
N PHE A 70 2.24 3.11 2.11
CA PHE A 70 1.55 4.36 2.44
C PHE A 70 1.56 4.48 3.95
N VAL A 71 2.32 5.42 4.47
CA VAL A 71 2.51 5.58 5.91
C VAL A 71 2.28 7.03 6.34
N GLY A 72 1.90 7.21 7.59
CA GLY A 72 1.71 8.56 8.15
C GLY A 72 2.92 9.09 8.89
N ALA A 73 3.95 8.26 9.08
CA ALA A 73 5.13 8.64 9.83
C ALA A 73 6.39 8.42 9.01
N ASP A 74 7.22 9.45 8.91
CA ASP A 74 8.49 9.36 8.24
C ASP A 74 9.44 8.44 9.00
N ASN A 75 10.35 7.79 8.28
CA ASN A 75 11.39 6.93 8.85
C ASN A 75 10.84 5.85 9.79
N SER A 76 9.60 5.42 9.57
CA SER A 76 9.00 4.34 10.34
C SER A 76 9.55 2.98 9.91
N PRO A 77 9.39 1.94 10.73
CA PRO A 77 9.88 0.60 10.37
C PRO A 77 9.35 0.11 9.02
N ILE A 78 8.07 0.34 8.73
CA ILE A 78 7.49 -0.07 7.44
C ILE A 78 8.07 0.78 6.31
N ALA A 79 8.20 2.08 6.51
CA ALA A 79 8.75 2.96 5.48
C ALA A 79 10.18 2.56 5.09
N ARG A 80 10.96 2.10 6.06
CA ARG A 80 12.35 1.69 5.79
C ARG A 80 12.45 0.44 4.92
N CYS A 81 11.40 -0.36 4.85
CA CYS A 81 11.37 -1.55 4.02
C CYS A 81 10.82 -1.29 2.62
N ALA A 82 10.29 -0.12 2.35
CA ALA A 82 9.58 0.17 1.12
C ALA A 82 10.35 1.09 0.19
N ASP A 83 10.19 0.88 -1.10
CA ASP A 83 10.72 1.75 -2.13
C ASP A 83 9.74 1.71 -3.31
N PRO A 84 8.92 2.76 -3.44
CA PRO A 84 8.88 3.95 -2.59
C PRO A 84 8.02 3.80 -1.33
N ALA A 85 8.28 4.64 -0.34
CA ALA A 85 7.40 4.86 0.77
C ALA A 85 6.75 6.23 0.59
N PHE A 86 5.42 6.26 0.50
CA PHE A 86 4.68 7.51 0.43
C PHE A 86 4.34 7.95 1.85
N VAL A 87 5.02 8.97 2.33
CA VAL A 87 4.82 9.48 3.67
C VAL A 87 3.75 10.57 3.61
N LEU A 88 2.55 10.21 4.01
CA LEU A 88 1.40 11.09 3.97
C LEU A 88 1.19 11.63 5.37
N LEU A 89 1.91 12.68 5.71
CA LEU A 89 1.99 13.19 7.08
C LEU A 89 0.61 13.32 7.72
N ASP A 90 0.55 12.91 8.97
CA ASP A 90 -0.67 12.88 9.75
C ASP A 90 -0.49 13.76 10.98
N ASP A 91 -1.16 14.89 11.00
CA ASP A 91 -1.10 15.84 12.12
C ASP A 91 -1.74 15.27 13.39
N LYS A 92 -2.46 14.16 13.26
CA LYS A 92 -3.21 13.57 14.37
C LYS A 92 -2.71 12.18 14.71
N MET A 93 -1.38 12.03 14.70
CA MET A 93 -0.76 10.74 14.99
C MET A 93 -1.16 10.15 16.34
N LEU A 94 -1.47 11.00 17.32
CA LEU A 94 -1.84 10.55 18.66
C LEU A 94 -3.31 10.14 18.76
N ASP A 95 -4.09 10.30 17.71
CA ASP A 95 -5.49 9.88 17.69
C ASP A 95 -5.57 8.42 17.22
N ASP A 96 -5.08 7.52 18.06
CA ASP A 96 -4.99 6.10 17.73
C ASP A 96 -6.33 5.46 17.44
N ARG A 97 -7.40 5.99 18.01
CA ARG A 97 -8.74 5.46 17.83
C ARG A 97 -9.51 6.14 16.72
N ASN A 98 -8.88 7.09 16.02
CA ASN A 98 -9.49 7.81 14.90
C ASN A 98 -10.82 8.46 15.29
N LEU A 99 -10.82 9.14 16.42
CA LEU A 99 -12.02 9.79 16.94
C LEU A 99 -12.26 11.17 16.34
N THR A 100 -11.29 11.69 15.60
CA THR A 100 -11.39 13.01 14.98
C THR A 100 -11.22 12.87 13.46
N ALA A 101 -11.48 13.95 12.73
CA ALA A 101 -11.25 13.95 11.30
C ALA A 101 -9.75 13.73 11.02
N ASN A 102 -9.45 12.88 10.04
CA ASN A 102 -8.08 12.53 9.71
C ASN A 102 -7.93 12.43 8.21
N TYR A 103 -7.04 13.23 7.65
CA TYR A 103 -6.84 13.28 6.20
C TYR A 103 -5.89 12.22 5.66
N PHE A 104 -5.24 11.45 6.52
CA PHE A 104 -4.32 10.41 6.08
C PHE A 104 -5.00 9.44 5.11
N TYR A 105 -6.18 8.95 5.48
CA TYR A 105 -6.88 7.94 4.69
C TYR A 105 -7.30 8.49 3.32
N ALA A 106 -7.78 9.72 3.29
CA ALA A 106 -8.14 10.37 2.02
C ALA A 106 -6.91 10.57 1.15
N ARG A 107 -5.78 10.95 1.75
CA ARG A 107 -4.52 11.13 1.03
C ARG A 107 -4.01 9.81 0.45
N VAL A 108 -4.20 8.70 1.16
CA VAL A 108 -3.84 7.38 0.65
C VAL A 108 -4.65 7.08 -0.62
N LEU A 109 -5.95 7.29 -0.58
CA LEU A 109 -6.80 7.04 -1.75
C LEU A 109 -6.44 7.93 -2.93
N ILE A 110 -6.21 9.21 -2.70
CA ILE A 110 -5.83 10.13 -3.75
C ILE A 110 -4.50 9.72 -4.38
N THR A 111 -3.52 9.38 -3.55
CA THR A 111 -2.20 8.96 -4.03
C THR A 111 -2.31 7.67 -4.82
N PHE A 112 -3.09 6.72 -4.33
CA PHE A 112 -3.29 5.46 -5.04
C PHE A 112 -3.94 5.68 -6.40
N GLU A 113 -5.00 6.50 -6.47
CA GLU A 113 -5.66 6.78 -7.74
C GLU A 113 -4.71 7.49 -8.72
N TYR A 114 -3.86 8.39 -8.21
CA TYR A 114 -2.86 9.02 -9.04
C TYR A 114 -1.89 7.99 -9.62
N LEU A 115 -1.46 7.01 -8.81
CA LEU A 115 -0.60 5.94 -9.30
C LEU A 115 -1.30 5.09 -10.35
N MET A 116 -2.60 4.82 -10.17
CA MET A 116 -3.35 4.06 -11.15
C MET A 116 -3.48 4.83 -12.47
N ASP A 117 -3.65 6.13 -12.39
CA ASP A 117 -3.68 6.99 -13.57
C ASP A 117 -2.35 6.90 -14.34
N LEU A 118 -1.23 6.94 -13.63
CA LEU A 118 0.08 6.80 -14.26
C LEU A 118 0.27 5.42 -14.90
N VAL A 119 -0.21 4.38 -14.25
CA VAL A 119 -0.13 3.01 -14.78
C VAL A 119 -0.94 2.89 -16.07
N LEU A 120 -2.16 3.42 -16.07
CA LEU A 120 -3.01 3.39 -17.26
C LEU A 120 -2.43 4.20 -18.40
N GLU A 121 -1.89 5.37 -18.10
CA GLU A 121 -1.24 6.19 -19.10
C GLU A 121 -0.06 5.46 -19.74
N LYS A 122 0.72 4.75 -18.94
CA LYS A 122 1.85 3.98 -19.44
C LYS A 122 1.39 2.80 -20.29
N ASP A 123 0.30 2.14 -19.92
CA ASP A 123 -0.24 1.03 -20.68
C ASP A 123 -0.80 1.49 -22.03
N GLU A 124 -1.38 2.70 -22.08
CA GLU A 124 -1.86 3.27 -23.34
C GLU A 124 -0.71 3.64 -24.28
N HIS A 125 0.44 3.99 -23.72
CA HIS A 125 1.61 4.38 -24.50
C HIS A 125 2.83 3.55 -24.07
N PRO A 126 2.77 2.21 -24.27
CA PRO A 126 3.84 1.36 -23.81
C PRO A 126 5.16 1.74 -24.48
N ASN A 127 6.21 1.74 -23.66
CA ASN A 127 7.54 2.11 -24.09
C ASN A 127 7.65 3.58 -24.53
N GLY A 128 6.65 4.35 -24.25
CA GLY A 128 6.69 5.77 -24.55
C GLY A 128 6.74 6.08 -26.01
N LYS A 129 6.39 5.07 -26.89
CA LYS A 129 6.56 5.37 -28.25
C LYS A 129 5.36 5.22 -29.04
N GLU A 130 4.38 4.75 -28.51
CA GLU A 130 3.39 4.43 -29.32
C GLU A 130 2.68 5.52 -29.83
N GLY A 131 2.63 6.54 -29.36
CA GLY A 131 2.05 7.65 -30.01
C GLY A 131 2.60 7.91 -31.37
N GLN A 132 3.50 7.14 -31.77
CA GLN A 132 4.00 7.37 -33.09
C GLN A 132 3.06 7.09 -34.16
#